data_ed63b1b84c80b54ff10ad8cb249ffbbf
#
_entry.id   ed63b1b84c80b54ff10ad8cb249ffbbf
#
_cell.length_a   1.000
_cell.length_b   1.000
_cell.length_c   1.000
_cell.angle_alpha   90.00
_cell.angle_beta   90.00
_cell.angle_gamma   90.00
#
_symmetry.space_group_name_H-M   'P 1'
#
loop_
_entity.id
_entity.type
_entity.pdbx_description
1 polymer ?
#
loop_
_entity_poly.entity_id
_entity_poly.type
_entity_poly.pdbx_seq_one_letter_code
_entity_poly.pdbx_strand_id
1 'polypeptide(L)'
;MKVGRIYATPDGESHIGELDIALAENEGRPLFYNSPRFAATTVGFQYVRVGGATAWHNPPRRWLAFILVGTWEIEASDGSRRQFPAGSVSLVEDTTGKGHRGRAAGDTDVLVAAVSLPDEAVIA
;
A
#
# COMPACT_ATOMS: atom_id res chain seq x y z
N MET A 1 -8.64 -11.60 3.18
CA MET A 1 -7.80 -11.13 2.06
C MET A 1 -6.55 -10.48 2.64
N LYS A 2 -5.40 -10.97 2.27
CA LYS A 2 -4.14 -10.41 2.77
C LYS A 2 -3.72 -9.21 1.92
N VAL A 3 -3.30 -8.14 2.61
CA VAL A 3 -2.72 -6.96 1.98
C VAL A 3 -1.40 -6.64 2.65
N GLY A 4 -0.50 -5.99 1.91
CA GLY A 4 0.76 -5.53 2.48
C GLY A 4 0.53 -4.37 3.45
N ARG A 5 1.48 -4.17 4.35
CA ARG A 5 1.47 -3.06 5.29
C ARG A 5 2.86 -2.47 5.42
N ILE A 6 2.98 -1.17 5.21
CA ILE A 6 4.22 -0.43 5.45
C ILE A 6 3.93 0.50 6.62
N TYR A 7 4.65 0.32 7.73
CA TYR A 7 4.34 1.00 8.98
C TYR A 7 5.61 1.39 9.74
N ALA A 8 5.46 2.31 10.66
CA ALA A 8 6.55 2.78 11.52
C ALA A 8 6.35 2.28 12.95
N THR A 9 7.46 2.01 13.63
CA THR A 9 7.50 1.70 15.06
C THR A 9 8.01 2.92 15.84
N PRO A 10 7.81 2.97 17.19
CA PRO A 10 8.20 4.15 17.99
C PRO A 10 9.67 4.51 17.92
N ASP A 11 10.55 3.58 17.59
CA ASP A 11 11.98 3.83 17.38
C ASP A 11 12.30 4.57 16.06
N GLY A 12 11.29 4.84 15.23
CA GLY A 12 11.45 5.54 13.96
C GLY A 12 11.74 4.63 12.78
N GLU A 13 11.93 3.35 12.98
CA GLU A 13 12.13 2.40 11.87
C GLU A 13 10.83 2.11 11.15
N SER A 14 10.93 1.89 9.84
CA SER A 14 9.80 1.39 9.05
C SER A 14 9.96 -0.11 8.79
N HIS A 15 8.82 -0.76 8.58
CA HIS A 15 8.72 -2.20 8.42
C HIS A 15 7.72 -2.55 7.34
N ILE A 16 7.90 -3.71 6.73
CA ILE A 16 6.95 -4.29 5.78
C ILE A 16 6.33 -5.52 6.42
N GLY A 17 5.02 -5.51 6.53
CA GLY A 17 4.26 -6.62 7.09
C GLY A 17 3.01 -6.88 6.28
N GLU A 18 2.07 -7.56 6.90
CA GLU A 18 0.78 -7.91 6.29
C GLU A 18 -0.33 -7.65 7.28
N LEU A 19 -1.52 -7.42 6.75
CA LEU A 19 -2.76 -7.46 7.52
C LEU A 19 -3.83 -8.21 6.73
N ASP A 20 -4.82 -8.72 7.45
CA ASP A 20 -5.97 -9.39 6.86
C ASP A 20 -7.17 -8.46 6.84
N ILE A 21 -7.77 -8.31 5.68
CA ILE A 21 -9.08 -7.67 5.55
C ILE A 21 -10.11 -8.77 5.52
N ALA A 22 -11.05 -8.73 6.47
CA ALA A 22 -12.10 -9.73 6.58
C ALA A 22 -13.03 -9.66 5.36
N LEU A 23 -13.35 -10.82 4.82
CA LEU A 23 -14.33 -10.97 3.75
C LEU A 23 -15.45 -11.86 4.25
N ALA A 24 -16.70 -11.40 4.13
CA ALA A 24 -17.87 -12.16 4.52
C ALA A 24 -18.75 -12.40 3.31
N GLU A 25 -19.36 -13.60 3.22
CA GLU A 25 -20.28 -13.95 2.17
C GLU A 25 -21.50 -13.02 2.20
N ASN A 26 -21.89 -12.53 1.04
CA ASN A 26 -23.05 -11.67 0.89
C ASN A 26 -24.32 -12.52 0.96
N GLU A 27 -25.23 -12.21 1.90
CA GLU A 27 -26.45 -12.97 2.11
C GLU A 27 -27.37 -12.98 0.87
N GLY A 28 -27.44 -11.87 0.14
CA GLY A 28 -28.28 -11.75 -1.06
C GLY A 28 -27.62 -12.23 -2.34
N ARG A 29 -26.34 -12.59 -2.30
CA ARG A 29 -25.57 -12.98 -3.49
C ARG A 29 -24.59 -14.10 -3.14
N PRO A 30 -25.02 -15.36 -3.23
CA PRO A 30 -24.11 -16.49 -3.02
C PRO A 30 -22.89 -16.39 -3.91
N LEU A 31 -21.74 -16.81 -3.41
CA LEU A 31 -20.43 -16.75 -4.07
C LEU A 31 -19.81 -15.34 -4.12
N PHE A 32 -20.48 -14.32 -3.62
CA PHE A 32 -19.89 -13.00 -3.46
C PHE A 32 -19.46 -12.78 -2.00
N TYR A 33 -18.24 -12.27 -1.81
CA TYR A 33 -17.67 -11.96 -0.50
C TYR A 33 -17.31 -10.50 -0.47
N ASN A 34 -17.68 -9.82 0.60
CA ASN A 34 -17.45 -8.39 0.73
C ASN A 34 -16.62 -8.09 1.99
N SER A 35 -15.72 -7.11 1.87
CA SER A 35 -15.10 -6.50 3.04
C SER A 35 -16.05 -5.48 3.66
N PRO A 36 -15.79 -5.03 4.90
CA PRO A 36 -16.36 -3.79 5.38
C PRO A 36 -16.02 -2.64 4.42
N ARG A 37 -16.83 -1.58 4.44
CA ARG A 37 -16.49 -0.36 3.70
C ARG A 37 -15.63 0.53 4.59
N PHE A 38 -14.59 1.08 4.00
CA PHE A 38 -13.65 1.96 4.71
C PHE A 38 -13.85 3.39 4.24
N ALA A 39 -13.77 4.34 5.17
CA ALA A 39 -13.79 5.75 4.82
C ALA A 39 -12.54 6.10 4.00
N ALA A 40 -12.73 6.95 2.99
CA ALA A 40 -11.66 7.42 2.12
C ALA A 40 -11.87 8.91 1.85
N THR A 41 -10.80 9.65 1.57
CA THR A 41 -10.88 11.09 1.35
C THR A 41 -10.59 11.46 -0.10
N THR A 42 -9.54 10.94 -0.71
CA THR A 42 -9.16 11.26 -2.09
C THR A 42 -8.66 10.03 -2.81
N VAL A 43 -8.70 10.08 -4.14
CA VAL A 43 -8.04 9.10 -4.99
C VAL A 43 -7.15 9.83 -5.99
N GLY A 44 -5.96 9.30 -6.21
CA GLY A 44 -5.04 9.80 -7.23
C GLY A 44 -4.34 8.65 -7.94
N PHE A 45 -3.76 8.96 -9.07
CA PHE A 45 -3.01 7.99 -9.86
C PHE A 45 -1.58 8.49 -10.04
N GLN A 46 -0.63 7.56 -9.99
CA GLN A 46 0.76 7.85 -10.24
C GLN A 46 1.29 6.89 -11.31
N TYR A 47 1.86 7.46 -12.36
CA TYR A 47 2.50 6.70 -13.43
C TYR A 47 4.01 6.84 -13.27
N VAL A 48 4.71 5.72 -13.13
CA VAL A 48 6.17 5.70 -12.95
C VAL A 48 6.79 5.00 -14.13
N ARG A 49 7.65 5.71 -14.87
CA ARG A 49 8.37 5.13 -15.99
C ARG A 49 9.45 4.19 -15.49
N VAL A 50 9.84 3.24 -16.34
CA VAL A 50 10.97 2.36 -16.10
C VAL A 50 12.17 3.15 -15.57
N GLY A 51 12.76 2.69 -14.47
CA GLY A 51 13.88 3.38 -13.82
C GLY A 51 13.47 4.44 -12.79
N GLY A 52 12.17 4.74 -12.70
CA GLY A 52 11.67 5.69 -11.70
C GLY A 52 11.85 5.16 -10.28
N ALA A 53 12.33 6.03 -9.38
CA ALA A 53 12.60 5.68 -8.00
C ALA A 53 12.41 6.89 -7.11
N THR A 54 12.06 6.65 -5.85
CA THR A 54 11.96 7.70 -4.85
C THR A 54 13.16 7.70 -3.92
N ALA A 55 13.46 8.86 -3.34
CA ALA A 55 14.31 8.93 -2.15
C ALA A 55 13.54 8.42 -0.92
N TRP A 56 14.23 8.27 0.21
CA TRP A 56 13.60 8.01 1.50
C TRP A 56 12.62 9.12 1.83
N HIS A 57 11.37 8.75 2.15
CA HIS A 57 10.32 9.73 2.43
C HIS A 57 9.22 9.10 3.29
N ASN A 58 8.45 9.96 3.95
CA ASN A 58 7.21 9.59 4.60
C ASN A 58 6.05 9.92 3.67
N PRO A 59 5.03 9.05 3.56
CA PRO A 59 3.81 9.46 2.90
C PRO A 59 3.17 10.62 3.69
N PRO A 60 2.58 11.61 3.01
CA PRO A 60 1.97 12.75 3.70
C PRO A 60 0.74 12.37 4.53
N ARG A 61 0.14 11.25 4.22
CA ARG A 61 -1.02 10.67 4.91
C ARG A 61 -1.06 9.18 4.67
N ARG A 62 -1.89 8.48 5.43
CA ARG A 62 -2.12 7.05 5.22
C ARG A 62 -2.89 6.85 3.93
N TRP A 63 -2.54 5.83 3.16
CA TRP A 63 -3.31 5.46 1.98
C TRP A 63 -3.25 3.96 1.69
N LEU A 64 -4.24 3.53 0.92
CA LEU A 64 -4.20 2.23 0.26
C LEU A 64 -3.60 2.44 -1.14
N ALA A 65 -2.60 1.66 -1.46
CA ALA A 65 -1.98 1.64 -2.78
C ALA A 65 -2.41 0.39 -3.53
N PHE A 66 -2.92 0.59 -4.74
CA PHE A 66 -3.34 -0.48 -5.64
C PHE A 66 -2.41 -0.48 -6.83
N ILE A 67 -1.67 -1.57 -7.03
CA ILE A 67 -0.79 -1.69 -8.20
C ILE A 67 -1.63 -2.20 -9.35
N LEU A 68 -1.79 -1.37 -10.36
CA LEU A 68 -2.63 -1.67 -11.52
C LEU A 68 -1.84 -2.24 -12.69
N VAL A 69 -0.61 -1.77 -12.89
CA VAL A 69 0.30 -2.21 -13.96
C VAL A 69 1.71 -2.27 -13.40
N GLY A 70 2.48 -3.25 -13.83
CA GLY A 70 3.89 -3.37 -13.47
C GLY A 70 4.11 -3.91 -12.07
N THR A 71 5.31 -3.69 -11.55
CA THR A 71 5.72 -4.14 -10.21
C THR A 71 6.41 -2.99 -9.49
N TRP A 72 5.93 -2.67 -8.31
CA TRP A 72 6.50 -1.66 -7.43
C TRP A 72 7.28 -2.34 -6.32
N GLU A 73 8.53 -1.94 -6.11
CA GLU A 73 9.34 -2.48 -5.00
C GLU A 73 9.47 -1.42 -3.91
N ILE A 74 9.23 -1.82 -2.67
CA ILE A 74 9.41 -0.97 -1.49
C ILE A 74 10.56 -1.52 -0.66
N GLU A 75 11.42 -0.61 -0.20
CA GLU A 75 12.46 -0.88 0.79
C GLU A 75 12.13 -0.09 2.06
N ALA A 76 12.03 -0.79 3.18
CA ALA A 76 11.84 -0.20 4.50
C ALA A 76 13.18 0.10 5.15
N SER A 77 13.19 0.97 6.17
CA SER A 77 14.42 1.37 6.84
C SER A 77 15.05 0.25 7.66
N ASP A 78 14.29 -0.79 8.00
CA ASP A 78 14.82 -1.99 8.67
C ASP A 78 15.62 -2.92 7.73
N GLY A 79 15.74 -2.55 6.45
CA GLY A 79 16.45 -3.32 5.42
C GLY A 79 15.57 -4.31 4.66
N SER A 80 14.32 -4.49 5.04
CA SER A 80 13.41 -5.38 4.31
C SER A 80 12.99 -4.77 2.99
N ARG A 81 12.76 -5.64 1.99
CA ARG A 81 12.31 -5.27 0.65
C ARG A 81 11.19 -6.19 0.23
N ARG A 82 10.24 -5.66 -0.51
CA ARG A 82 9.15 -6.46 -1.05
C ARG A 82 8.68 -5.90 -2.38
N GLN A 83 8.43 -6.79 -3.32
CA GLN A 83 7.83 -6.46 -4.60
C GLN A 83 6.32 -6.60 -4.55
N PHE A 84 5.64 -5.60 -5.07
CA PHE A 84 4.19 -5.56 -5.19
C PHE A 84 3.83 -5.59 -6.67
N PRO A 85 3.46 -6.75 -7.21
CA PRO A 85 3.06 -6.87 -8.61
C PRO A 85 1.65 -6.32 -8.84
N ALA A 86 1.27 -6.19 -10.10
CA ALA A 86 -0.10 -5.81 -10.47
C ALA A 86 -1.13 -6.71 -9.78
N GLY A 87 -2.17 -6.09 -9.24
CA GLY A 87 -3.18 -6.76 -8.41
C GLY A 87 -2.88 -6.73 -6.91
N SER A 88 -1.70 -6.27 -6.49
CA SER A 88 -1.37 -6.12 -5.07
C SER A 88 -2.05 -4.90 -4.48
N VAL A 89 -2.37 -5.00 -3.19
CA VAL A 89 -2.86 -3.89 -2.38
C VAL A 89 -1.96 -3.77 -1.15
N SER A 90 -1.61 -2.55 -0.77
CA SER A 90 -0.87 -2.30 0.46
C SER A 90 -1.44 -1.09 1.20
N LEU A 91 -1.41 -1.18 2.53
CA LEU A 91 -1.69 -0.05 3.41
C LEU A 91 -0.36 0.62 3.75
N VAL A 92 -0.21 1.86 3.31
CA VAL A 92 1.02 2.64 3.51
C VAL A 92 0.75 3.65 4.61
N GLU A 93 1.40 3.49 5.76
CA GLU A 93 1.10 4.28 6.95
C GLU A 93 2.34 4.65 7.77
N ASP A 94 3.52 4.58 7.20
CA ASP A 94 4.76 5.04 7.81
C ASP A 94 4.93 6.56 7.69
N THR A 95 3.95 7.28 8.22
CA THR A 95 3.86 8.74 8.17
C THR A 95 4.85 9.45 9.08
N THR A 96 5.53 8.72 9.95
CA THR A 96 6.54 9.22 10.87
C THR A 96 7.81 8.40 10.76
N GLY A 97 8.91 8.91 11.34
CA GLY A 97 10.17 8.21 11.34
C GLY A 97 10.93 8.30 10.02
N LYS A 98 11.70 7.28 9.71
CA LYS A 98 12.61 7.26 8.56
C LYS A 98 11.91 7.11 7.21
N GLY A 99 10.67 6.62 7.19
CA GLY A 99 9.94 6.39 5.97
C GLY A 99 10.48 5.20 5.17
N HIS A 100 10.10 5.16 3.90
CA HIS A 100 10.50 4.11 2.96
C HIS A 100 10.95 4.73 1.65
N ARG A 101 11.50 3.91 0.78
CA ARG A 101 11.73 4.29 -0.62
C ARG A 101 11.19 3.21 -1.54
N GLY A 102 10.87 3.62 -2.77
CA GLY A 102 10.30 2.71 -3.74
C GLY A 102 10.88 2.90 -5.13
N ARG A 103 10.68 1.91 -5.99
CA ARG A 103 11.12 1.96 -7.38
C ARG A 103 10.25 1.10 -8.27
N ALA A 104 10.17 1.47 -9.54
CA ALA A 104 9.65 0.59 -10.57
C ALA A 104 10.64 -0.57 -10.75
N ALA A 105 10.20 -1.79 -10.44
CA ALA A 105 11.03 -2.98 -10.59
C ALA A 105 10.90 -3.56 -12.00
N GLY A 106 11.99 -4.16 -12.49
CA GLY A 106 11.99 -4.77 -13.83
C GLY A 106 12.01 -3.73 -14.96
N ASP A 107 11.43 -4.10 -16.08
CA ASP A 107 11.48 -3.36 -17.33
C ASP A 107 10.10 -2.83 -17.78
N THR A 108 9.14 -2.76 -16.88
CA THR A 108 7.78 -2.31 -17.15
C THR A 108 7.48 -1.03 -16.37
N ASP A 109 6.76 -0.10 -17.00
CA ASP A 109 6.22 1.07 -16.31
C ASP A 109 5.23 0.60 -15.22
N VAL A 110 5.03 1.42 -14.20
CA VAL A 110 4.14 1.11 -13.07
C VAL A 110 3.02 2.14 -13.00
N LEU A 111 1.79 1.65 -12.85
CA LEU A 111 0.64 2.48 -12.57
C LEU A 111 0.08 2.12 -11.19
N VAL A 112 -0.01 3.12 -10.33
CA VAL A 112 -0.50 2.99 -8.97
C VAL A 112 -1.71 3.88 -8.78
N ALA A 113 -2.77 3.34 -8.18
CA ALA A 113 -3.86 4.15 -7.63
C ALA A 113 -3.67 4.26 -6.12
N ALA A 114 -3.69 5.46 -5.59
CA ALA A 114 -3.58 5.71 -4.16
C ALA A 114 -4.88 6.32 -3.64
N VAL A 115 -5.46 5.68 -2.63
CA VAL A 115 -6.69 6.12 -1.97
C VAL A 115 -6.33 6.59 -0.57
N SER A 116 -6.41 7.90 -0.33
CA SER A 116 -6.08 8.47 0.98
C SER A 116 -7.15 8.16 2.00
N LEU A 117 -6.73 7.92 3.24
CA LEU A 117 -7.58 7.55 4.35
C LEU A 117 -7.57 8.65 5.41
N PRO A 118 -8.70 8.89 6.10
CA PRO A 118 -8.66 9.70 7.31
C PRO A 118 -7.80 9.03 8.39
N ASP A 119 -7.22 9.83 9.28
CA ASP A 119 -6.26 9.34 10.29
C ASP A 119 -6.86 8.25 11.19
N GLU A 120 -8.15 8.34 11.48
CA GLU A 120 -8.86 7.40 12.37
C GLU A 120 -9.35 6.13 11.67
N ALA A 121 -9.21 6.02 10.36
CA ALA A 121 -9.68 4.84 9.62
C ALA A 121 -8.91 3.58 10.05
N VAL A 122 -9.65 2.54 10.38
CA VAL A 122 -9.10 1.23 10.72
C VAL A 122 -9.38 0.27 9.56
N ILE A 123 -8.30 -0.24 8.98
CA ILE A 123 -8.37 -1.19 7.87
C ILE A 123 -8.13 -2.59 8.44
N ALA A 124 -9.17 -3.41 8.41
CA ALA A 124 -9.08 -4.77 8.94
C ALA A 124 -10.08 -5.74 8.31
#